data_d2b5c3f4f16025af31c102bfc37b80fa
#
_entry.id   d2b5c3f4f16025af31c102bfc37b80fa
#
_cell.length_a   1.000
_cell.length_b   1.000
_cell.length_c   1.000
_cell.angle_alpha   90.00
_cell.angle_beta   90.00
_cell.angle_gamma   90.00
#
_symmetry.space_group_name_H-M   'P 1'
#
loop_
_entity.id
_entity.type
_entity.pdbx_description
1 polymer ?
#
loop_
_entity_poly.entity_id
_entity_poly.type
_entity_poly.pdbx_seq_one_letter_code
_entity_poly.pdbx_strand_id
1 'polypeptide(L)'
;LIALCPVGDETALNALAGACVEGLDGLRAPLTDAELAKRRAGRLSPAQDAYLTRWGYPYVMDEFRFHITLSGPLPGAEQSAVADVLDRRLSPLLPVPFAIDAMAVAGEAEDGRFHVLHRYALSG
;
A
#
# COMPACT_ATOMS: atom_id res chain seq x y z
N LEU A 1 7.56 -5.88 10.88
CA LEU A 1 7.93 -5.68 9.48
C LEU A 1 8.70 -4.37 9.30
N ILE A 2 9.49 -4.30 8.26
CA ILE A 2 10.27 -3.12 7.89
C ILE A 2 9.79 -2.63 6.53
N ALA A 3 9.67 -1.32 6.36
CA ALA A 3 9.24 -0.71 5.11
C ALA A 3 9.99 0.60 4.85
N LEU A 4 10.11 0.98 3.59
CA LEU A 4 10.50 2.33 3.18
C LEU A 4 9.26 3.23 3.20
N CYS A 5 9.40 4.38 3.82
CA CYS A 5 8.35 5.40 3.86
C CYS A 5 8.90 6.70 3.25
N PRO A 6 8.09 7.45 2.51
CA PRO A 6 8.51 8.75 2.00
C PRO A 6 8.71 9.75 3.13
N VAL A 7 9.50 10.77 2.89
CA VAL A 7 9.75 11.88 3.79
C VAL A 7 9.33 13.17 3.08
N GLY A 8 8.62 14.04 3.79
CA GLY A 8 8.17 15.32 3.27
C GLY A 8 6.67 15.40 3.05
N ASP A 9 6.24 16.25 2.14
CA ASP A 9 4.82 16.47 1.85
C ASP A 9 4.26 15.35 0.96
N GLU A 10 3.29 14.61 1.49
CA GLU A 10 2.60 13.52 0.80
C GLU A 10 1.21 13.92 0.27
N THR A 11 0.87 15.19 0.29
CA THR A 11 -0.49 15.65 -0.07
C THR A 11 -0.90 15.21 -1.48
N ALA A 12 -0.04 15.39 -2.47
CA ALA A 12 -0.31 14.99 -3.85
C ALA A 12 -0.40 13.47 -4.01
N LEU A 13 0.45 12.73 -3.31
CA LEU A 13 0.45 11.26 -3.32
C LEU A 13 -0.84 10.71 -2.69
N ASN A 14 -1.25 11.27 -1.57
CA ASN A 14 -2.49 10.88 -0.89
C ASN A 14 -3.73 11.21 -1.74
N ALA A 15 -3.72 12.36 -2.43
CA ALA A 15 -4.78 12.73 -3.36
C ALA A 15 -4.87 11.76 -4.54
N LEU A 16 -3.73 11.35 -5.11
CA LEU A 16 -3.67 10.34 -6.18
C LEU A 16 -4.23 8.99 -5.70
N ALA A 17 -3.82 8.54 -4.53
CA ALA A 17 -4.31 7.28 -3.95
C ALA A 17 -5.83 7.32 -3.72
N GLY A 18 -6.36 8.40 -3.18
CA GLY A 18 -7.80 8.61 -3.00
C GLY A 18 -8.56 8.60 -4.32
N ALA A 19 -8.05 9.31 -5.32
CA ALA A 19 -8.65 9.33 -6.66
C ALA A 19 -8.70 7.95 -7.32
N CYS A 20 -7.68 7.11 -7.11
CA CYS A 20 -7.69 5.73 -7.58
C CYS A 20 -8.79 4.91 -6.91
N VAL A 21 -8.96 5.03 -5.60
CA VAL A 21 -10.00 4.32 -4.84
C VAL A 21 -11.39 4.74 -5.33
N GLU A 22 -11.65 6.03 -5.43
CA GLU A 22 -12.95 6.55 -5.87
C GLU A 22 -13.25 6.22 -7.32
N GLY A 23 -12.28 6.46 -8.22
CA GLY A 23 -12.46 6.31 -9.65
C GLY A 23 -12.64 4.85 -10.10
N LEU A 24 -12.08 3.90 -9.35
CA LEU A 24 -12.14 2.47 -9.69
C LEU A 24 -13.17 1.68 -8.87
N ASP A 25 -13.83 2.30 -7.90
CA ASP A 25 -14.77 1.61 -7.02
C ASP A 25 -15.90 0.91 -7.77
N GLY A 26 -16.39 1.50 -8.85
CA GLY A 26 -17.43 0.90 -9.69
C GLY A 26 -17.02 -0.41 -10.41
N LEU A 27 -15.71 -0.68 -10.48
CA LEU A 27 -15.15 -1.90 -11.09
C LEU A 27 -14.82 -2.97 -10.06
N ARG A 28 -14.92 -2.65 -8.79
CA ARG A 28 -14.55 -3.52 -7.69
C ARG A 28 -15.65 -4.55 -7.39
N ALA A 29 -15.27 -5.81 -7.27
CA ALA A 29 -16.18 -6.84 -6.77
C ALA A 29 -16.49 -6.60 -5.27
N PRO A 30 -17.73 -6.83 -4.83
CA PRO A 30 -18.06 -6.77 -3.40
C PRO A 30 -17.23 -7.76 -2.60
N LEU A 31 -16.87 -7.38 -1.36
CA LEU A 31 -16.23 -8.30 -0.43
C LEU A 31 -17.19 -9.41 -0.03
N THR A 32 -16.67 -10.61 0.09
CA THR A 32 -17.39 -11.74 0.70
C THR A 32 -17.46 -11.58 2.21
N ASP A 33 -18.42 -12.27 2.87
CA ASP A 33 -18.52 -12.28 4.32
C ASP A 33 -17.25 -12.80 5.00
N ALA A 34 -16.57 -13.78 4.38
CA ALA A 34 -15.31 -14.31 4.88
C ALA A 34 -14.17 -13.28 4.83
N GLU A 35 -14.08 -12.50 3.75
CA GLU A 35 -13.09 -11.42 3.63
C GLU A 35 -13.35 -10.30 4.64
N LEU A 36 -14.61 -9.91 4.83
CA LEU A 36 -15.00 -8.93 5.84
C LEU A 36 -14.62 -9.40 7.24
N ALA A 37 -14.95 -10.65 7.60
CA ALA A 37 -14.62 -11.22 8.91
C ALA A 37 -13.10 -11.27 9.14
N LYS A 38 -12.34 -11.69 8.12
CA LYS A 38 -10.87 -11.73 8.18
C LYS A 38 -10.25 -10.35 8.46
N ARG A 39 -10.75 -9.31 7.78
CA ARG A 39 -10.24 -7.94 7.98
C ARG A 39 -10.65 -7.37 9.34
N ARG A 40 -11.87 -7.62 9.79
CA ARG A 40 -12.37 -7.17 11.08
C ARG A 40 -11.68 -7.84 12.27
N ALA A 41 -11.16 -9.04 12.09
CA ALA A 41 -10.35 -9.73 13.12
C ALA A 41 -9.08 -8.95 13.50
N GLY A 42 -8.60 -8.05 12.65
CA GLY A 42 -7.47 -7.15 12.91
C GLY A 42 -7.74 -5.96 13.83
N ARG A 43 -8.92 -5.87 14.47
CA ARG A 43 -9.32 -4.77 15.38
C ARG A 43 -9.25 -3.39 14.71
N LEU A 44 -10.14 -3.15 13.79
CA LEU A 44 -10.27 -1.88 13.10
C LEU A 44 -10.85 -0.77 13.99
N SER A 45 -10.39 0.47 13.81
CA SER A 45 -11.07 1.63 14.37
C SER A 45 -12.45 1.82 13.70
N PRO A 46 -13.36 2.61 14.30
CA PRO A 46 -14.64 2.93 13.66
C PRO A 46 -14.49 3.54 12.26
N ALA A 47 -13.50 4.42 12.05
CA ALA A 47 -13.21 5.01 10.76
C ALA A 47 -12.71 3.96 9.74
N GLN A 48 -11.81 3.08 10.15
CA GLN A 48 -11.31 1.99 9.32
C GLN A 48 -12.40 1.00 8.94
N ASP A 49 -13.32 0.66 9.86
CA ASP A 49 -14.46 -0.21 9.54
C ASP A 49 -15.45 0.47 8.57
N ALA A 50 -15.67 1.76 8.72
CA ALA A 50 -16.46 2.53 7.77
C ALA A 50 -15.84 2.53 6.36
N TYR A 51 -14.53 2.68 6.25
CA TYR A 51 -13.82 2.58 4.96
C TYR A 51 -13.85 1.17 4.39
N LEU A 52 -13.67 0.15 5.23
CA LEU A 52 -13.83 -1.25 4.80
C LEU A 52 -15.20 -1.49 4.17
N THR A 53 -16.25 -1.01 4.81
CA THR A 53 -17.63 -1.15 4.31
C THR A 53 -17.84 -0.36 3.03
N ARG A 54 -17.36 0.90 2.96
CA ARG A 54 -17.58 1.78 1.80
C ARG A 54 -16.68 1.44 0.62
N TRP A 55 -15.40 1.18 0.86
CA TRP A 55 -14.37 1.07 -0.18
C TRP A 55 -13.74 -0.32 -0.30
N GLY A 56 -14.14 -1.26 0.54
CA GLY A 56 -13.60 -2.63 0.54
C GLY A 56 -12.22 -2.79 1.16
N TYR A 57 -11.64 -1.71 1.70
CA TYR A 57 -10.34 -1.73 2.36
C TYR A 57 -10.28 -0.67 3.48
N PRO A 58 -9.71 -1.00 4.66
CA PRO A 58 -9.76 -0.08 5.80
C PRO A 58 -8.72 1.05 5.74
N TYR A 59 -7.61 0.86 5.02
CA TYR A 59 -6.48 1.79 4.99
C TYR A 59 -6.47 2.60 3.69
N VAL A 60 -7.54 3.36 3.47
CA VAL A 60 -7.73 4.27 2.33
C VAL A 60 -7.98 5.68 2.83
N MET A 61 -7.99 6.65 1.95
CA MET A 61 -8.24 8.06 2.25
C MET A 61 -7.27 8.59 3.31
N ASP A 62 -7.75 9.14 4.42
CA ASP A 62 -6.93 9.67 5.51
C ASP A 62 -6.23 8.59 6.36
N GLU A 63 -6.66 7.33 6.23
CA GLU A 63 -5.97 6.16 6.81
C GLU A 63 -4.87 5.59 5.90
N PHE A 64 -4.74 6.07 4.67
CA PHE A 64 -3.69 5.63 3.75
C PHE A 64 -2.32 6.11 4.20
N ARG A 65 -1.34 5.21 4.13
CA ARG A 65 0.08 5.51 4.38
C ARG A 65 0.91 4.79 3.32
N PHE A 66 1.50 5.59 2.43
CA PHE A 66 2.37 5.01 1.42
C PHE A 66 3.59 4.36 2.05
N HIS A 67 3.89 3.15 1.65
CA HIS A 67 5.10 2.43 2.07
C HIS A 67 5.46 1.33 1.08
N ILE A 68 6.74 1.00 1.04
CA ILE A 68 7.27 -0.14 0.29
C ILE A 68 7.79 -1.15 1.29
N THR A 69 7.07 -2.25 1.44
CA THR A 69 7.40 -3.31 2.40
C THR A 69 8.68 -4.04 1.99
N LEU A 70 9.63 -4.15 2.91
CA LEU A 70 10.92 -4.80 2.71
C LEU A 70 11.01 -6.16 3.40
N SER A 71 10.25 -6.38 4.47
CA SER A 71 10.28 -7.63 5.22
C SER A 71 8.90 -8.06 5.68
N GLY A 72 8.72 -9.34 5.93
CA GLY A 72 7.62 -9.86 6.71
C GLY A 72 7.74 -9.53 8.20
N PRO A 73 6.86 -10.10 9.03
CA PRO A 73 6.99 -10.00 10.48
C PRO A 73 8.35 -10.55 10.95
N LEU A 74 9.04 -9.80 11.81
CA LEU A 74 10.31 -10.18 12.39
C LEU A 74 10.18 -10.20 13.92
N PRO A 75 10.87 -11.12 14.62
CA PRO A 75 11.01 -11.04 16.07
C PRO A 75 11.62 -9.70 16.48
N GLY A 76 11.16 -9.10 17.59
CA GLY A 76 11.59 -7.77 18.02
C GLY A 76 13.12 -7.63 18.14
N ALA A 77 13.79 -8.69 18.62
CA ALA A 77 15.25 -8.72 18.78
C ALA A 77 16.01 -8.66 17.44
N GLU A 78 15.39 -9.07 16.33
CA GLU A 78 16.03 -9.10 15.01
C GLU A 78 15.75 -7.82 14.19
N GLN A 79 14.72 -7.06 14.54
CA GLN A 79 14.26 -5.92 13.73
C GLN A 79 15.35 -4.89 13.52
N SER A 80 16.09 -4.52 14.59
CA SER A 80 17.15 -3.52 14.50
C SER A 80 18.29 -3.98 13.60
N ALA A 81 18.78 -5.21 13.78
CA ALA A 81 19.89 -5.73 12.99
C ALA A 81 19.54 -5.83 11.50
N VAL A 82 18.31 -6.29 11.17
CA VAL A 82 17.84 -6.36 9.79
C VAL A 82 17.65 -4.95 9.21
N ALA A 83 17.08 -4.01 9.98
CA ALA A 83 16.93 -2.63 9.56
C ALA A 83 18.28 -1.98 9.21
N ASP A 84 19.30 -2.18 10.05
CA ASP A 84 20.66 -1.66 9.82
C ASP A 84 21.30 -2.22 8.53
N VAL A 85 21.09 -3.50 8.25
CA VAL A 85 21.58 -4.12 7.00
C VAL A 85 20.86 -3.55 5.79
N LEU A 86 19.52 -3.43 5.86
CA LEU A 86 18.71 -2.88 4.78
C LEU A 86 19.07 -1.41 4.53
N ASP A 87 19.23 -0.61 5.57
CA ASP A 87 19.63 0.79 5.45
C ASP A 87 20.97 0.92 4.71
N ARG A 88 22.01 0.22 5.17
CA ARG A 88 23.32 0.25 4.52
C ARG A 88 23.29 -0.17 3.04
N ARG A 89 22.44 -1.12 2.69
CA ARG A 89 22.37 -1.63 1.32
C ARG A 89 21.49 -0.79 0.42
N LEU A 90 20.41 -0.22 0.93
CA LEU A 90 19.40 0.46 0.14
C LEU A 90 19.62 1.97 0.08
N SER A 91 20.13 2.61 1.14
CA SER A 91 20.30 4.06 1.17
C SER A 91 21.05 4.62 -0.04
N PRO A 92 22.14 3.98 -0.54
CA PRO A 92 22.82 4.49 -1.74
C PRO A 92 22.01 4.37 -3.03
N LEU A 93 20.94 3.56 -3.04
CA LEU A 93 20.11 3.28 -4.20
C LEU A 93 18.81 4.07 -4.21
N LEU A 94 18.43 4.69 -3.07
CA LEU A 94 17.18 5.41 -2.96
C LEU A 94 17.23 6.72 -3.74
N PRO A 95 16.25 6.99 -4.60
CA PRO A 95 16.20 8.24 -5.35
C PRO A 95 15.86 9.42 -4.44
N VAL A 96 16.51 10.56 -4.69
CA VAL A 96 16.25 11.83 -4.02
C VAL A 96 16.19 12.94 -5.08
N PRO A 97 15.03 13.58 -5.28
CA PRO A 97 13.75 13.30 -4.64
C PRO A 97 13.14 11.98 -5.12
N PHE A 98 12.30 11.37 -4.27
CA PHE A 98 11.47 10.24 -4.66
C PHE A 98 10.24 10.76 -5.42
N ALA A 99 10.04 10.28 -6.64
CA ALA A 99 8.90 10.69 -7.48
C ALA A 99 8.09 9.47 -7.92
N ILE A 100 6.77 9.62 -7.89
CA ILE A 100 5.84 8.68 -8.52
C ILE A 100 5.37 9.31 -9.84
N ASP A 101 5.80 8.74 -10.95
CA ASP A 101 5.57 9.25 -12.30
C ASP A 101 4.72 8.31 -13.18
N ALA A 102 4.31 7.19 -12.62
CA ALA A 102 3.51 6.20 -13.34
C ALA A 102 2.61 5.40 -12.39
N MET A 103 1.53 4.88 -12.96
CA MET A 103 0.67 3.87 -12.35
C MET A 103 0.69 2.60 -13.20
N ALA A 104 0.43 1.47 -12.60
CA ALA A 104 0.37 0.20 -13.30
C ALA A 104 -0.92 -0.55 -12.98
N VAL A 105 -1.44 -1.24 -13.99
CA VAL A 105 -2.43 -2.29 -13.80
C VAL A 105 -1.68 -3.61 -13.64
N ALA A 106 -1.93 -4.30 -12.56
CA ALA A 106 -1.37 -5.63 -12.30
C ALA A 106 -2.49 -6.67 -12.26
N GLY A 107 -2.21 -7.83 -12.81
CA GLY A 107 -3.09 -9.00 -12.76
C GLY A 107 -2.51 -10.07 -11.86
N GLU A 108 -3.35 -10.71 -11.08
CA GLU A 108 -2.99 -11.87 -10.28
C GLU A 108 -3.18 -13.14 -11.12
N ALA A 109 -2.11 -13.94 -11.24
CA ALA A 109 -2.15 -15.23 -11.91
C ALA A 109 -2.72 -16.32 -10.97
N GLU A 110 -3.03 -17.48 -11.52
CA GLU A 110 -3.56 -18.63 -10.75
C GLU A 110 -2.65 -19.08 -9.60
N ASP A 111 -1.34 -18.84 -9.74
CA ASP A 111 -0.33 -19.15 -8.70
C ASP A 111 -0.21 -18.06 -7.62
N GLY A 112 -1.04 -17.01 -7.68
CA GLY A 112 -1.05 -15.89 -6.74
C GLY A 112 0.03 -14.83 -7.00
N ARG A 113 0.79 -14.92 -8.08
CA ARG A 113 1.78 -13.90 -8.44
C ARG A 113 1.14 -12.78 -9.22
N PHE A 114 1.57 -11.54 -8.92
CA PHE A 114 1.15 -10.36 -9.64
C PHE A 114 2.09 -10.06 -10.81
N HIS A 115 1.50 -9.75 -11.95
CA HIS A 115 2.20 -9.37 -13.17
C HIS A 115 1.73 -7.99 -13.63
N VAL A 116 2.64 -7.12 -13.99
CA VAL A 116 2.29 -5.82 -14.58
C VAL A 116 1.74 -6.06 -15.99
N LEU A 117 0.49 -5.68 -16.20
CA LEU A 117 -0.19 -5.80 -17.49
C LEU A 117 0.01 -4.55 -18.35
N HIS A 118 -0.03 -3.38 -17.73
CA HIS A 118 0.19 -2.11 -18.40
C HIS A 118 0.66 -1.05 -17.42
N ARG A 119 1.50 -0.12 -17.90
CA ARG A 119 2.00 1.03 -17.16
C ARG A 119 1.53 2.31 -17.85
N TYR A 120 0.95 3.21 -17.07
CA TYR A 120 0.50 4.52 -17.52
C TYR A 120 1.39 5.60 -16.93
N ALA A 121 2.00 6.42 -17.78
CA ALA A 121 2.71 7.62 -17.32
C ALA A 121 1.71 8.63 -16.75
N LEU A 122 2.07 9.25 -15.63
CA LEU A 122 1.32 10.38 -15.09
C LEU A 122 1.76 11.65 -15.82
N SER A 123 0.78 12.47 -16.19
CA SER A 123 0.99 13.79 -16.78
C SER A 123 0.39 14.86 -15.86
N GLY A 124 1.11 15.91 -15.61
CA GLY A 124 0.60 16.98 -14.71
C GLY A 124 1.48 18.18 -14.71
#